data_9d5d49345d41f79569cb99190548b069
#
_entry.id   9d5d49345d41f79569cb99190548b069
#
_cell.length_a   1.000
_cell.length_b   1.000
_cell.length_c   1.000
_cell.angle_alpha   90.00
_cell.angle_beta   90.00
_cell.angle_gamma   90.00
#
_symmetry.space_group_name_H-M   'P 1'
#
loop_
_entity.id
_entity.type
_entity.pdbx_description
1 polymer ?
#
loop_
_entity_poly.entity_id
_entity_poly.type
_entity_poly.pdbx_seq_one_letter_code
_entity_poly.pdbx_strand_id
1 'polypeptide(L)'
;RDFCLSRGLGDVYKRQHYGWDWGPRLVTSGIWRPVKLQGWNSLRLEDVFHHQHEVSQETARVETQVEIEAAAPVENAVITVSDGKRVLGSRSVQLHVGMNRVSVPFTIDNPKLWWCRGMGEPYLYTFRTAVEQGGRVLAGHSTQVGLRSVTVEKKPDAYGRSLRFLLNGEPVFCKGANYIPCDCFLPRITPETYERTIQDAVDVNMNMLRVWGGGIYEDDYFYELCDRQGILIWQDFMYACAVYPAEGALLENMRMEAIDNVKRLRNHPCVVYWCGNNENQDSWLSGWKYDVDKVDPKYSGIIWKQYEEQYYRMLAKVVAEYAPGMGYQPTSPFSDYGAMSNDHEGDRHYWEVWHAK
;
A
#
# COMPACT_ATOMS: atom_id res chain seq x y z
N ARG A 1 -2.68 21.76 -25.60
CA ARG A 1 -2.77 21.54 -24.14
C ARG A 1 -2.50 20.09 -23.93
N ASP A 2 -1.25 19.85 -23.87
CA ASP A 2 -0.69 18.53 -23.92
C ASP A 2 -0.86 17.88 -22.55
N PHE A 3 -2.00 17.25 -22.37
CA PHE A 3 -2.12 16.19 -21.43
C PHE A 3 -1.41 14.98 -22.01
N CYS A 4 -0.10 15.00 -21.98
CA CYS A 4 0.55 13.71 -22.11
C CYS A 4 0.20 12.90 -20.85
N LEU A 5 0.04 11.60 -21.02
CA LEU A 5 -0.28 10.65 -19.93
C LEU A 5 0.70 10.76 -18.75
N SER A 6 1.96 11.09 -19.05
CA SER A 6 2.95 11.45 -18.05
C SER A 6 2.65 12.76 -17.33
N ARG A 7 1.78 13.64 -17.85
CA ARG A 7 1.30 14.83 -17.16
C ARG A 7 0.13 14.55 -16.22
N GLY A 8 -0.73 13.58 -16.49
CA GLY A 8 -1.78 13.19 -15.56
C GLY A 8 -1.17 12.68 -14.27
N LEU A 9 -0.36 11.64 -14.34
CA LEU A 9 0.44 11.13 -13.22
C LEU A 9 1.54 12.12 -12.84
N GLY A 10 2.22 12.72 -13.79
CA GLY A 10 3.24 13.72 -13.57
C GLY A 10 2.73 15.02 -12.97
N ASP A 11 1.47 15.46 -13.20
CA ASP A 11 0.91 16.64 -12.55
C ASP A 11 0.46 16.37 -11.12
N VAL A 12 0.03 15.15 -10.82
CA VAL A 12 -0.16 14.70 -9.44
C VAL A 12 1.18 14.65 -8.73
N TYR A 13 2.17 13.98 -9.28
CA TYR A 13 3.54 13.98 -8.77
C TYR A 13 4.17 15.38 -8.78
N LYS A 14 4.02 16.14 -9.86
CA LYS A 14 4.58 17.47 -9.97
C LYS A 14 3.94 18.47 -9.02
N ARG A 15 2.63 18.40 -8.79
CA ARG A 15 1.98 19.26 -7.79
C ARG A 15 2.44 18.95 -6.38
N GLN A 16 2.67 17.69 -6.08
CA GLN A 16 3.23 17.25 -4.79
C GLN A 16 4.68 17.70 -4.63
N HIS A 17 5.50 17.53 -5.68
CA HIS A 17 6.89 17.94 -5.70
C HIS A 17 7.10 19.44 -5.85
N TYR A 18 6.09 20.17 -6.34
CA TYR A 18 6.15 21.61 -6.49
C TYR A 18 5.81 22.38 -5.22
N GLY A 19 5.39 21.69 -4.18
CA GLY A 19 4.95 22.23 -2.91
C GLY A 19 3.45 22.05 -2.68
N TRP A 20 3.04 22.41 -1.51
CA TRP A 20 1.68 22.42 -1.03
C TRP A 20 1.44 23.74 -0.27
N ASP A 21 0.29 23.95 0.36
CA ASP A 21 0.00 25.13 1.15
C ASP A 21 0.92 25.30 2.38
N TRP A 22 1.54 24.22 2.84
CA TRP A 22 2.53 24.17 3.94
C TRP A 22 4.00 24.10 3.47
N GLY A 23 4.27 24.08 2.18
CA GLY A 23 5.63 23.93 1.64
C GLY A 23 5.95 24.89 0.49
N PRO A 24 7.23 25.15 0.21
CA PRO A 24 7.62 26.02 -0.90
C PRO A 24 7.27 25.39 -2.24
N ARG A 25 6.93 26.24 -3.21
CA ARG A 25 6.70 25.80 -4.58
C ARG A 25 8.02 25.70 -5.34
N LEU A 26 8.49 24.45 -5.52
CA LEU A 26 9.73 24.15 -6.24
C LEU A 26 9.43 23.21 -7.41
N VAL A 27 9.64 23.74 -8.63
CA VAL A 27 9.29 23.00 -9.87
C VAL A 27 10.49 22.21 -10.33
N THR A 28 10.56 20.94 -9.95
CA THR A 28 11.58 19.99 -10.38
C THR A 28 10.99 18.96 -11.33
N SER A 29 11.82 18.40 -12.22
CA SER A 29 11.43 17.27 -13.05
C SER A 29 12.65 16.43 -13.42
N GLY A 30 12.46 15.12 -13.56
CA GLY A 30 13.54 14.20 -13.93
C GLY A 30 13.27 12.80 -13.41
N ILE A 31 14.17 11.88 -13.78
CA ILE A 31 14.22 10.54 -13.20
C ILE A 31 14.96 10.67 -11.87
N TRP A 32 14.24 10.50 -10.76
CA TRP A 32 14.79 10.69 -9.42
C TRP A 32 15.00 9.36 -8.66
N ARG A 33 14.38 8.28 -9.10
CA ARG A 33 14.62 6.94 -8.57
C ARG A 33 15.72 6.21 -9.35
N PRO A 34 16.41 5.23 -8.73
CA PRO A 34 17.43 4.45 -9.40
C PRO A 34 16.89 3.73 -10.64
N VAL A 35 17.69 3.73 -11.72
CA VAL A 35 17.44 2.93 -12.92
C VAL A 35 18.34 1.70 -12.85
N LYS A 36 17.74 0.51 -13.00
CA LYS A 36 18.44 -0.77 -12.94
C LYS A 36 18.35 -1.47 -14.30
N LEU A 37 19.45 -2.04 -14.75
CA LEU A 37 19.50 -2.98 -15.87
C LEU A 37 19.61 -4.39 -15.29
N GLN A 38 18.66 -5.27 -15.61
CA GLN A 38 18.66 -6.66 -15.19
C GLN A 38 18.83 -7.58 -16.39
N GLY A 39 19.67 -8.62 -16.24
CA GLY A 39 19.85 -9.67 -17.23
C GLY A 39 19.69 -11.04 -16.58
N TRP A 40 19.04 -11.95 -17.27
CA TRP A 40 18.88 -13.35 -16.85
C TRP A 40 18.96 -14.29 -18.04
N ASN A 41 19.31 -15.57 -17.78
CA ASN A 41 19.50 -16.55 -18.84
C ASN A 41 18.26 -17.42 -19.07
N SER A 42 17.79 -18.12 -18.05
CA SER A 42 16.71 -19.11 -18.17
C SER A 42 15.38 -18.62 -17.64
N LEU A 43 15.37 -18.01 -16.46
CA LEU A 43 14.16 -17.50 -15.82
C LEU A 43 14.50 -16.41 -14.80
N ARG A 44 13.48 -15.62 -14.41
CA ARG A 44 13.52 -14.70 -13.27
C ARG A 44 12.26 -14.80 -12.45
N LEU A 45 12.34 -14.45 -11.18
CA LEU A 45 11.19 -14.20 -10.33
C LEU A 45 10.69 -12.77 -10.57
N GLU A 46 9.46 -12.65 -11.05
CA GLU A 46 8.83 -11.36 -11.30
C GLU A 46 8.15 -10.84 -10.04
N ASP A 47 7.54 -11.74 -9.28
CA ASP A 47 6.81 -11.39 -8.08
C ASP A 47 6.77 -12.57 -7.11
N VAL A 48 6.85 -12.28 -5.82
CA VAL A 48 6.70 -13.25 -4.73
C VAL A 48 5.79 -12.66 -3.67
N PHE A 49 4.65 -13.29 -3.47
CA PHE A 49 3.66 -12.88 -2.48
C PHE A 49 3.39 -13.98 -1.45
N HIS A 50 3.53 -13.67 -0.19
CA HIS A 50 3.23 -14.58 0.92
C HIS A 50 1.83 -14.30 1.46
N HIS A 51 0.81 -14.85 0.78
CA HIS A 51 -0.59 -14.67 1.17
C HIS A 51 -0.91 -15.42 2.45
N GLN A 52 -1.33 -14.70 3.47
CA GLN A 52 -1.67 -15.22 4.78
C GLN A 52 -3.19 -15.46 4.84
N HIS A 53 -3.63 -16.71 4.66
CA HIS A 53 -5.04 -17.09 4.65
C HIS A 53 -5.65 -17.07 6.05
N GLU A 54 -4.88 -17.54 7.03
CA GLU A 54 -5.27 -17.58 8.43
C GLU A 54 -4.03 -17.42 9.28
N VAL A 55 -4.12 -16.56 10.29
CA VAL A 55 -3.05 -16.37 11.27
C VAL A 55 -3.68 -16.27 12.65
N SER A 56 -3.28 -17.15 13.56
CA SER A 56 -3.62 -17.17 14.96
C SER A 56 -2.37 -17.48 15.82
N GLN A 57 -2.51 -17.57 17.12
CA GLN A 57 -1.41 -18.00 18.01
C GLN A 57 -1.06 -19.46 17.80
N GLU A 58 -2.01 -20.30 17.37
CA GLU A 58 -1.85 -21.72 17.18
C GLU A 58 -1.32 -22.08 15.80
N THR A 59 -1.69 -21.32 14.78
CA THR A 59 -1.36 -21.68 13.40
C THR A 59 -1.31 -20.46 12.47
N ALA A 60 -0.41 -20.54 11.49
CA ALA A 60 -0.43 -19.66 10.32
C ALA A 60 -0.47 -20.48 9.04
N ARG A 61 -1.54 -20.33 8.25
CA ARG A 61 -1.67 -20.92 6.93
C ARG A 61 -1.30 -19.91 5.87
N VAL A 62 -0.21 -20.16 5.17
CA VAL A 62 0.40 -19.26 4.20
C VAL A 62 0.49 -19.93 2.85
N GLU A 63 0.24 -19.19 1.80
CA GLU A 63 0.44 -19.60 0.41
C GLU A 63 1.43 -18.63 -0.24
N THR A 64 2.61 -19.12 -0.60
CA THR A 64 3.55 -18.32 -1.40
C THR A 64 3.15 -18.42 -2.87
N GLN A 65 2.71 -17.31 -3.43
CA GLN A 65 2.40 -17.14 -4.85
C GLN A 65 3.62 -16.58 -5.56
N VAL A 66 4.05 -17.24 -6.63
CA VAL A 66 5.27 -16.89 -7.35
C VAL A 66 4.93 -16.66 -8.82
N GLU A 67 5.27 -15.49 -9.35
CA GLU A 67 5.25 -15.21 -10.79
C GLU A 67 6.67 -15.38 -11.34
N ILE A 68 6.82 -16.24 -12.34
CA ILE A 68 8.10 -16.62 -12.94
C ILE A 68 8.04 -16.37 -14.43
N GLU A 69 8.90 -15.49 -14.94
CA GLU A 69 9.12 -15.34 -16.37
C GLU A 69 10.24 -16.28 -16.82
N ALA A 70 9.91 -17.23 -17.69
CA ALA A 70 10.86 -18.19 -18.24
C ALA A 70 11.16 -17.89 -19.72
N ALA A 71 12.45 -17.78 -20.06
CA ALA A 71 12.91 -17.58 -21.44
C ALA A 71 12.96 -18.88 -22.23
N ALA A 72 13.00 -20.03 -21.55
CA ALA A 72 12.96 -21.38 -22.12
C ALA A 72 12.17 -22.31 -21.19
N PRO A 73 11.64 -23.46 -21.70
CA PRO A 73 11.00 -24.44 -20.84
C PRO A 73 11.99 -24.98 -19.78
N VAL A 74 11.49 -25.17 -18.55
CA VAL A 74 12.27 -25.78 -17.46
C VAL A 74 11.50 -26.97 -16.92
N GLU A 75 12.00 -28.14 -17.24
CA GLU A 75 11.40 -29.40 -16.76
C GLU A 75 11.90 -29.73 -15.35
N ASN A 76 11.02 -30.34 -14.54
CA ASN A 76 11.32 -30.76 -13.19
C ASN A 76 11.86 -29.61 -12.30
N ALA A 77 11.34 -28.39 -12.50
CA ALA A 77 11.62 -27.29 -11.59
C ALA A 77 11.00 -27.56 -10.23
N VAL A 78 11.73 -27.26 -9.16
CA VAL A 78 11.22 -27.33 -7.79
C VAL A 78 11.23 -25.93 -7.22
N ILE A 79 10.05 -25.47 -6.79
CA ILE A 79 9.94 -24.20 -6.08
C ILE A 79 9.90 -24.53 -4.59
N THR A 80 10.81 -23.94 -3.83
CA THR A 80 10.93 -24.12 -2.38
C THR A 80 10.72 -22.82 -1.65
N VAL A 81 10.05 -22.89 -0.49
CA VAL A 81 9.97 -21.80 0.48
C VAL A 81 10.58 -22.28 1.78
N SER A 82 11.52 -21.53 2.34
CA SER A 82 12.22 -21.87 3.58
C SER A 82 12.33 -20.68 4.51
N ASP A 83 12.51 -20.92 5.82
CA ASP A 83 12.78 -19.90 6.83
C ASP A 83 14.30 -19.77 7.16
N GLY A 84 15.12 -20.08 6.19
CA GLY A 84 16.57 -20.07 6.27
C GLY A 84 17.18 -21.37 6.81
N LYS A 85 16.45 -22.14 7.62
CA LYS A 85 16.92 -23.40 8.24
C LYS A 85 16.16 -24.63 7.76
N ARG A 86 14.86 -24.52 7.56
CA ARG A 86 13.97 -25.61 7.15
C ARG A 86 13.16 -25.23 5.92
N VAL A 87 12.84 -26.20 5.11
CA VAL A 87 11.86 -26.06 4.04
C VAL A 87 10.48 -26.04 4.67
N LEU A 88 9.73 -24.98 4.44
CA LEU A 88 8.34 -24.81 4.89
C LEU A 88 7.37 -25.48 3.92
N GLY A 89 7.62 -25.31 2.62
CA GLY A 89 6.84 -25.90 1.55
C GLY A 89 7.65 -26.04 0.26
N SER A 90 7.23 -26.95 -0.59
CA SER A 90 7.83 -27.15 -1.93
C SER A 90 6.81 -27.63 -2.94
N ARG A 91 7.05 -27.33 -4.22
CA ARG A 91 6.23 -27.79 -5.33
C ARG A 91 7.07 -28.06 -6.57
N SER A 92 6.93 -29.27 -7.13
CA SER A 92 7.51 -29.63 -8.41
C SER A 92 6.58 -29.20 -9.53
N VAL A 93 7.11 -28.54 -10.55
CA VAL A 93 6.35 -28.00 -11.68
C VAL A 93 7.17 -28.09 -12.97
N GLN A 94 6.46 -28.02 -14.09
CA GLN A 94 7.03 -27.73 -15.39
C GLN A 94 6.78 -26.27 -15.71
N LEU A 95 7.83 -25.51 -16.07
CA LEU A 95 7.71 -24.12 -16.48
C LEU A 95 7.72 -24.02 -18.00
N HIS A 96 6.78 -23.25 -18.54
CA HIS A 96 6.69 -22.95 -19.97
C HIS A 96 7.29 -21.59 -20.26
N VAL A 97 7.63 -21.36 -21.53
CA VAL A 97 8.10 -20.03 -21.99
C VAL A 97 7.04 -18.97 -21.69
N GLY A 98 7.47 -17.85 -21.19
CA GLY A 98 6.63 -16.73 -20.76
C GLY A 98 6.30 -16.79 -19.28
N MET A 99 5.17 -16.18 -18.90
CA MET A 99 4.76 -16.01 -17.50
C MET A 99 4.11 -17.29 -16.94
N ASN A 100 4.66 -17.78 -15.83
CA ASN A 100 4.14 -18.90 -15.06
C ASN A 100 3.72 -18.42 -13.68
N ARG A 101 2.60 -18.95 -13.15
CA ARG A 101 2.13 -18.66 -11.78
C ARG A 101 2.07 -19.95 -11.01
N VAL A 102 2.74 -19.99 -9.87
CA VAL A 102 2.84 -21.20 -9.04
C VAL A 102 2.56 -20.82 -7.59
N SER A 103 1.75 -21.64 -6.91
CA SER A 103 1.44 -21.49 -5.49
C SER A 103 2.10 -22.62 -4.69
N VAL A 104 2.73 -22.25 -3.57
CA VAL A 104 3.34 -23.17 -2.62
C VAL A 104 2.69 -22.95 -1.25
N PRO A 105 1.70 -23.78 -0.85
CA PRO A 105 1.08 -23.69 0.47
C PRO A 105 1.96 -24.32 1.54
N PHE A 106 1.92 -23.75 2.76
CA PHE A 106 2.54 -24.31 3.96
C PHE A 106 1.85 -23.81 5.23
N THR A 107 2.13 -24.49 6.32
CA THR A 107 1.63 -24.13 7.66
C THR A 107 2.78 -23.98 8.64
N ILE A 108 2.67 -23.01 9.52
CA ILE A 108 3.57 -22.83 10.68
C ILE A 108 2.73 -23.02 11.92
N ASP A 109 3.05 -24.03 12.71
CA ASP A 109 2.43 -24.28 14.02
C ASP A 109 3.05 -23.38 15.10
N ASN A 110 2.21 -22.80 15.98
CA ASN A 110 2.58 -21.89 17.02
C ASN A 110 3.51 -20.76 16.54
N PRO A 111 3.08 -19.97 15.53
CA PRO A 111 3.91 -18.95 14.93
C PRO A 111 4.20 -17.82 15.93
N LYS A 112 5.37 -17.21 15.81
CA LYS A 112 5.61 -15.90 16.42
C LYS A 112 4.88 -14.86 15.59
N LEU A 113 3.93 -14.16 16.20
CA LEU A 113 3.15 -13.12 15.53
C LEU A 113 3.93 -11.81 15.47
N TRP A 114 3.66 -11.04 14.41
CA TRP A 114 4.09 -9.67 14.33
C TRP A 114 3.07 -8.77 15.05
N TRP A 115 3.56 -7.88 15.91
CA TRP A 115 2.76 -6.93 16.66
C TRP A 115 3.23 -5.50 16.41
N CYS A 116 2.29 -4.56 16.44
CA CYS A 116 2.68 -3.17 16.43
C CYS A 116 3.25 -2.73 17.78
N ARG A 117 3.97 -1.62 17.75
CA ARG A 117 4.59 -1.00 18.91
C ARG A 117 3.57 -0.78 20.05
N GLY A 118 3.96 -1.18 21.26
CA GLY A 118 3.13 -1.09 22.46
C GLY A 118 2.17 -2.27 22.67
N MET A 119 2.10 -3.23 21.72
CA MET A 119 1.27 -4.43 21.86
C MET A 119 2.07 -5.74 21.91
N GLY A 120 3.30 -5.75 21.43
CA GLY A 120 4.18 -6.93 21.43
C GLY A 120 5.42 -6.73 20.57
N GLU A 121 6.09 -7.83 20.25
CA GLU A 121 7.29 -7.85 19.43
C GLU A 121 6.93 -7.78 17.93
N PRO A 122 7.54 -6.88 17.14
CA PRO A 122 7.38 -6.86 15.68
C PRO A 122 8.24 -7.95 15.04
N TYR A 123 7.89 -9.21 15.29
CA TYR A 123 8.69 -10.36 14.86
C TYR A 123 8.60 -10.58 13.34
N LEU A 124 9.76 -10.67 12.69
CA LEU A 124 9.88 -10.88 11.24
C LEU A 124 10.57 -12.22 10.95
N TYR A 125 9.91 -13.02 10.14
CA TYR A 125 10.51 -14.19 9.50
C TYR A 125 11.28 -13.75 8.26
N THR A 126 12.33 -14.46 7.90
CA THR A 126 12.99 -14.35 6.59
C THR A 126 12.57 -15.55 5.76
N PHE A 127 11.61 -15.36 4.85
CA PHE A 127 11.24 -16.41 3.90
C PHE A 127 12.10 -16.29 2.65
N ARG A 128 12.76 -17.39 2.29
CA ARG A 128 13.50 -17.53 1.03
C ARG A 128 12.71 -18.40 0.08
N THR A 129 12.33 -17.83 -1.05
CA THR A 129 11.74 -18.54 -2.18
C THR A 129 12.81 -18.82 -3.21
N ALA A 130 12.98 -20.06 -3.64
CA ALA A 130 13.95 -20.45 -4.64
C ALA A 130 13.31 -21.33 -5.72
N VAL A 131 13.74 -21.15 -6.97
CA VAL A 131 13.43 -22.06 -8.10
C VAL A 131 14.70 -22.86 -8.40
N GLU A 132 14.60 -24.16 -8.33
CA GLU A 132 15.72 -25.09 -8.47
C GLU A 132 15.45 -26.10 -9.59
N GLN A 133 16.52 -26.58 -10.24
CA GLN A 133 16.49 -27.69 -11.17
C GLN A 133 17.74 -28.55 -10.97
N GLY A 134 17.56 -29.85 -10.75
CA GLY A 134 18.67 -30.77 -10.54
C GLY A 134 19.60 -30.39 -9.37
N GLY A 135 19.07 -29.76 -8.32
CA GLY A 135 19.85 -29.29 -7.16
C GLY A 135 20.56 -27.94 -7.36
N ARG A 136 20.40 -27.31 -8.53
CA ARG A 136 20.96 -25.97 -8.81
C ARG A 136 19.86 -24.93 -8.67
N VAL A 137 20.15 -23.85 -7.90
CA VAL A 137 19.28 -22.68 -7.81
C VAL A 137 19.38 -21.88 -9.11
N LEU A 138 18.24 -21.68 -9.77
CA LEU A 138 18.10 -20.86 -10.99
C LEU A 138 17.75 -19.41 -10.68
N ALA A 139 16.88 -19.20 -9.70
CA ALA A 139 16.53 -17.88 -9.18
C ALA A 139 16.10 -17.99 -7.71
N GLY A 140 16.24 -16.90 -6.97
CA GLY A 140 15.84 -16.84 -5.55
C GLY A 140 15.52 -15.43 -5.11
N HIS A 141 14.61 -15.33 -4.14
CA HIS A 141 14.20 -14.07 -3.52
C HIS A 141 14.05 -14.29 -2.00
N SER A 142 14.41 -13.28 -1.22
CA SER A 142 14.23 -13.31 0.25
C SER A 142 13.33 -12.15 0.66
N THR A 143 12.31 -12.45 1.46
CA THR A 143 11.31 -11.49 1.94
C THR A 143 11.27 -11.52 3.46
N GLN A 144 11.27 -10.34 4.08
CA GLN A 144 10.92 -10.22 5.50
C GLN A 144 9.38 -10.30 5.62
N VAL A 145 8.87 -11.17 6.47
CA VAL A 145 7.43 -11.42 6.62
C VAL A 145 7.04 -11.41 8.08
N GLY A 146 6.15 -10.50 8.44
CA GLY A 146 5.47 -10.54 9.74
C GLY A 146 4.16 -11.29 9.64
N LEU A 147 4.01 -12.37 10.40
CA LEU A 147 2.76 -13.13 10.44
C LEU A 147 1.75 -12.42 11.34
N ARG A 148 0.64 -11.99 10.76
CA ARG A 148 -0.39 -11.25 11.47
C ARG A 148 -1.76 -11.34 10.78
N SER A 149 -2.82 -11.13 11.53
CA SER A 149 -4.14 -10.81 10.98
C SER A 149 -4.47 -9.35 11.24
N VAL A 150 -5.10 -8.68 10.26
CA VAL A 150 -5.62 -7.32 10.43
C VAL A 150 -7.05 -7.28 9.92
N THR A 151 -7.95 -6.74 10.74
CA THR A 151 -9.33 -6.48 10.34
C THR A 151 -9.74 -5.09 10.75
N VAL A 152 -10.64 -4.49 9.97
CA VAL A 152 -11.26 -3.21 10.31
C VAL A 152 -12.70 -3.47 10.73
N GLU A 153 -12.99 -3.20 11.99
CA GLU A 153 -14.31 -3.38 12.56
C GLU A 153 -15.13 -2.09 12.48
N LYS A 154 -16.31 -2.19 11.91
CA LYS A 154 -17.32 -1.10 11.86
C LYS A 154 -18.61 -1.60 12.50
N LYS A 155 -18.80 -1.29 13.77
CA LYS A 155 -19.98 -1.72 14.54
C LYS A 155 -20.78 -0.52 15.02
N PRO A 156 -22.12 -0.57 14.97
CA PRO A 156 -22.98 0.42 15.63
C PRO A 156 -22.68 0.48 17.13
N ASP A 157 -22.69 1.69 17.70
CA ASP A 157 -22.56 1.94 19.12
C ASP A 157 -23.53 3.07 19.56
N ALA A 158 -23.40 3.55 20.80
CA ALA A 158 -24.28 4.59 21.34
C ALA A 158 -24.09 5.97 20.66
N TYR A 159 -22.98 6.17 19.93
CA TYR A 159 -22.61 7.44 19.33
C TYR A 159 -22.66 7.42 17.80
N GLY A 160 -22.79 6.23 17.18
CA GLY A 160 -22.83 6.07 15.73
C GLY A 160 -22.29 4.71 15.27
N ARG A 161 -21.18 4.70 14.56
CA ARG A 161 -20.53 3.48 14.08
C ARG A 161 -19.01 3.58 14.27
N SER A 162 -18.46 2.67 15.05
CA SER A 162 -17.01 2.63 15.30
C SER A 162 -16.19 2.36 14.01
N LEU A 163 -14.97 2.87 13.99
CA LEU A 163 -13.91 2.45 13.06
C LEU A 163 -12.72 1.99 13.90
N ARG A 164 -12.50 0.66 14.00
CA ARG A 164 -11.44 0.09 14.83
C ARG A 164 -10.57 -0.86 14.03
N PHE A 165 -9.27 -0.74 14.20
CA PHE A 165 -8.32 -1.74 13.72
C PHE A 165 -8.17 -2.84 14.78
N LEU A 166 -8.27 -4.09 14.33
CA LEU A 166 -7.93 -5.26 15.15
C LEU A 166 -6.67 -5.89 14.57
N LEU A 167 -5.62 -5.96 15.36
CA LEU A 167 -4.37 -6.65 15.02
C LEU A 167 -4.31 -7.95 15.82
N ASN A 168 -4.25 -9.09 15.13
CA ASN A 168 -4.28 -10.41 15.75
C ASN A 168 -5.48 -10.61 16.69
N GLY A 169 -6.63 -10.01 16.33
CA GLY A 169 -7.86 -10.04 17.13
C GLY A 169 -7.96 -8.97 18.22
N GLU A 170 -6.87 -8.27 18.56
CA GLU A 170 -6.84 -7.25 19.61
C GLU A 170 -7.05 -5.83 19.05
N PRO A 171 -7.88 -5.00 19.71
CA PRO A 171 -8.14 -3.64 19.24
C PRO A 171 -6.93 -2.74 19.42
N VAL A 172 -6.59 -1.99 18.38
CA VAL A 172 -5.49 -1.03 18.36
C VAL A 172 -6.04 0.38 18.51
N PHE A 173 -5.56 1.12 19.51
CA PHE A 173 -5.71 2.57 19.55
C PHE A 173 -4.57 3.20 18.73
N CYS A 174 -4.90 3.73 17.54
CA CYS A 174 -3.93 4.28 16.60
C CYS A 174 -3.44 5.65 17.09
N LYS A 175 -2.18 5.73 17.46
CA LYS A 175 -1.48 6.96 17.87
C LYS A 175 -0.43 7.30 16.83
N GLY A 176 -0.57 8.45 16.19
CA GLY A 176 0.36 8.78 15.12
C GLY A 176 0.10 10.11 14.46
N ALA A 177 0.61 10.24 13.25
CA ALA A 177 0.52 11.46 12.45
C ALA A 177 0.36 11.15 10.96
N ASN A 178 -0.08 12.17 10.20
CA ASN A 178 0.09 12.15 8.75
C ASN A 178 1.57 12.30 8.43
N TYR A 179 2.07 11.44 7.57
CA TYR A 179 3.42 11.45 7.06
C TYR A 179 3.44 12.03 5.64
N ILE A 180 4.29 13.01 5.44
CA ILE A 180 4.58 13.65 4.15
C ILE A 180 6.07 13.46 3.83
N PRO A 181 6.51 13.62 2.57
CA PRO A 181 7.92 13.49 2.22
C PRO A 181 8.82 14.38 3.07
N CYS A 182 9.93 13.83 3.56
CA CYS A 182 10.86 14.53 4.45
C CYS A 182 11.58 15.72 3.81
N ASP A 183 11.59 15.80 2.48
CA ASP A 183 12.25 16.89 1.73
C ASP A 183 11.47 17.19 0.44
N CYS A 184 11.44 18.47 0.04
CA CYS A 184 10.90 18.88 -1.26
C CYS A 184 11.73 18.36 -2.43
N PHE A 185 13.02 18.09 -2.22
CA PHE A 185 13.92 17.47 -3.18
C PHE A 185 14.14 16.00 -2.81
N LEU A 186 13.27 15.11 -3.28
CA LEU A 186 13.26 13.70 -2.92
C LEU A 186 14.64 13.00 -2.99
N PRO A 187 15.53 13.31 -3.96
CA PRO A 187 16.86 12.68 -4.01
C PRO A 187 17.78 13.03 -2.82
N ARG A 188 17.41 14.00 -1.97
CA ARG A 188 18.14 14.32 -0.75
C ARG A 188 17.73 13.49 0.45
N ILE A 189 16.64 12.75 0.35
CA ILE A 189 16.19 11.85 1.42
C ILE A 189 17.14 10.64 1.42
N THR A 190 17.83 10.47 2.54
CA THR A 190 18.78 9.36 2.74
C THR A 190 18.21 8.32 3.69
N PRO A 191 18.79 7.11 3.78
CA PRO A 191 18.44 6.13 4.79
C PRO A 191 18.44 6.70 6.22
N GLU A 192 19.43 7.52 6.57
CA GLU A 192 19.57 8.15 7.88
C GLU A 192 18.42 9.16 8.16
N THR A 193 17.88 9.78 7.11
CA THR A 193 16.70 10.65 7.21
C THR A 193 15.48 9.83 7.63
N TYR A 194 15.25 8.68 6.97
CA TYR A 194 14.17 7.77 7.34
C TYR A 194 14.36 7.20 8.74
N GLU A 195 15.58 6.74 9.10
CA GLU A 195 15.88 6.22 10.42
C GLU A 195 15.55 7.22 11.52
N ARG A 196 15.99 8.48 11.36
CA ARG A 196 15.69 9.55 12.32
C ARG A 196 14.18 9.80 12.41
N THR A 197 13.49 9.91 11.29
CA THR A 197 12.04 10.20 11.26
C THR A 197 11.24 9.10 11.94
N ILE A 198 11.56 7.85 11.67
CA ILE A 198 10.89 6.71 12.33
C ILE A 198 11.28 6.62 13.80
N GLN A 199 12.54 6.92 14.15
CA GLN A 199 12.97 6.97 15.55
C GLN A 199 12.23 8.07 16.33
N ASP A 200 12.05 9.27 15.74
CA ASP A 200 11.26 10.34 16.36
C ASP A 200 9.81 9.90 16.65
N ALA A 201 9.18 9.17 15.72
CA ALA A 201 7.85 8.59 15.93
C ALA A 201 7.86 7.54 17.07
N VAL A 202 8.89 6.71 17.12
CA VAL A 202 9.10 5.72 18.18
C VAL A 202 9.26 6.39 19.56
N ASP A 203 10.04 7.46 19.64
CA ASP A 203 10.37 8.14 20.89
C ASP A 203 9.15 8.84 21.52
N VAL A 204 8.20 9.27 20.70
CA VAL A 204 6.93 9.84 21.16
C VAL A 204 5.79 8.80 21.25
N ASN A 205 6.14 7.50 21.20
CA ASN A 205 5.20 6.38 21.33
C ASN A 205 4.09 6.33 20.26
N MET A 206 4.37 6.78 19.05
CA MET A 206 3.50 6.53 17.91
C MET A 206 3.53 5.05 17.54
N ASN A 207 2.40 4.52 17.10
CA ASN A 207 2.26 3.15 16.59
C ASN A 207 1.66 3.09 15.19
N MET A 208 1.32 4.24 14.59
CA MET A 208 0.80 4.33 13.23
C MET A 208 1.27 5.61 12.55
N LEU A 209 1.55 5.53 11.26
CA LEU A 209 1.70 6.69 10.38
C LEU A 209 0.76 6.54 9.17
N ARG A 210 0.19 7.64 8.73
CA ARG A 210 -0.54 7.70 7.45
C ARG A 210 0.36 8.30 6.40
N VAL A 211 0.75 7.49 5.41
CA VAL A 211 1.42 7.99 4.20
C VAL A 211 0.38 8.71 3.36
N TRP A 212 0.39 10.02 3.43
CA TRP A 212 -0.64 10.91 2.90
C TRP A 212 -0.62 10.96 1.36
N GLY A 213 -1.80 10.99 0.74
CA GLY A 213 -2.01 10.94 -0.71
C GLY A 213 -1.51 12.17 -1.49
N GLY A 214 -1.11 13.24 -0.82
CA GLY A 214 -0.42 14.38 -1.41
C GLY A 214 1.12 14.22 -1.43
N GLY A 215 1.67 13.08 -1.01
CA GLY A 215 3.09 12.76 -0.99
C GLY A 215 3.52 11.85 -2.14
N ILE A 216 4.28 10.84 -1.79
CA ILE A 216 4.77 9.78 -2.68
C ILE A 216 4.57 8.42 -2.03
N TYR A 217 4.58 7.34 -2.83
CA TYR A 217 4.89 6.03 -2.27
C TYR A 217 6.37 6.02 -1.89
N GLU A 218 6.68 5.87 -0.60
CA GLU A 218 8.03 5.99 -0.09
C GLU A 218 8.97 4.88 -0.59
N ASP A 219 10.25 4.99 -0.30
CA ASP A 219 11.25 3.95 -0.58
C ASP A 219 10.97 2.70 0.25
N ASP A 220 11.37 1.51 -0.25
CA ASP A 220 11.18 0.24 0.44
C ASP A 220 11.79 0.26 1.84
N TYR A 221 12.92 0.96 2.01
CA TYR A 221 13.60 1.10 3.29
C TYR A 221 12.74 1.76 4.38
N PHE A 222 11.89 2.72 4.01
CA PHE A 222 10.92 3.32 4.93
C PHE A 222 9.96 2.27 5.50
N TYR A 223 9.39 1.43 4.63
CA TYR A 223 8.47 0.37 5.07
C TYR A 223 9.18 -0.71 5.86
N GLU A 224 10.42 -1.08 5.48
CA GLU A 224 11.25 -2.01 6.25
C GLU A 224 11.55 -1.49 7.66
N LEU A 225 11.80 -0.19 7.83
CA LEU A 225 11.96 0.44 9.14
C LEU A 225 10.66 0.32 9.96
N CYS A 226 9.51 0.62 9.36
CA CYS A 226 8.20 0.50 9.99
C CYS A 226 7.91 -0.95 10.40
N ASP A 227 8.25 -1.93 9.55
CA ASP A 227 8.12 -3.35 9.86
C ASP A 227 8.93 -3.75 11.10
N ARG A 228 10.19 -3.30 11.17
CA ARG A 228 11.10 -3.60 12.30
C ARG A 228 10.71 -2.88 13.59
N GLN A 229 10.16 -1.67 13.51
CA GLN A 229 9.79 -0.86 14.66
C GLN A 229 8.33 -1.07 15.13
N GLY A 230 7.54 -1.83 14.36
CA GLY A 230 6.14 -2.08 14.66
C GLY A 230 5.25 -0.86 14.45
N ILE A 231 5.57 0.00 13.50
CA ILE A 231 4.76 1.17 13.13
C ILE A 231 3.78 0.76 12.04
N LEU A 232 2.49 0.79 12.33
CA LEU A 232 1.43 0.54 11.35
C LEU A 232 1.42 1.62 10.27
N ILE A 233 1.11 1.24 9.05
CA ILE A 233 0.97 2.16 7.92
C ILE A 233 -0.46 2.12 7.37
N TRP A 234 -1.12 3.27 7.43
CA TRP A 234 -2.26 3.60 6.58
C TRP A 234 -1.71 4.19 5.29
N GLN A 235 -1.89 3.53 4.17
CA GLN A 235 -1.34 3.93 2.88
C GLN A 235 -2.42 4.56 1.99
N ASP A 236 -2.30 5.84 1.71
CA ASP A 236 -3.09 6.47 0.66
C ASP A 236 -2.51 6.13 -0.72
N PHE A 237 -3.38 5.98 -1.71
CA PHE A 237 -2.98 6.17 -3.10
C PHE A 237 -2.71 7.65 -3.35
N MET A 238 -1.81 7.97 -4.29
CA MET A 238 -1.26 9.32 -4.46
C MET A 238 -2.23 10.28 -5.16
N TYR A 239 -3.40 10.46 -4.55
CA TYR A 239 -4.45 11.39 -4.97
C TYR A 239 -4.88 12.25 -3.79
N ALA A 240 -4.88 13.58 -3.96
CA ALA A 240 -5.23 14.49 -2.89
C ALA A 240 -5.89 15.76 -3.41
N CYS A 241 -7.02 16.14 -2.82
CA CYS A 241 -7.66 17.44 -2.96
C CYS A 241 -7.79 17.92 -4.42
N ALA A 242 -8.02 17.03 -5.37
CA ALA A 242 -8.11 17.35 -6.79
C ALA A 242 -9.07 16.42 -7.53
N VAL A 243 -9.64 16.91 -8.62
CA VAL A 243 -10.38 16.10 -9.59
C VAL A 243 -9.39 15.47 -10.57
N TYR A 244 -9.48 14.17 -10.75
CA TYR A 244 -8.65 13.40 -11.67
C TYR A 244 -9.52 12.84 -12.79
N PRO A 245 -9.20 13.12 -14.09
CA PRO A 245 -9.93 12.50 -15.19
C PRO A 245 -9.66 10.99 -15.22
N ALA A 246 -10.66 10.21 -14.83
CA ALA A 246 -10.53 8.76 -14.71
C ALA A 246 -11.19 8.07 -15.92
N GLU A 247 -10.58 8.20 -17.09
CA GLU A 247 -11.07 7.60 -18.33
C GLU A 247 -9.95 7.16 -19.28
N GLY A 248 -10.27 6.25 -20.17
CA GLY A 248 -9.40 5.81 -21.27
C GLY A 248 -8.01 5.36 -20.80
N ALA A 249 -6.98 5.77 -21.51
CA ALA A 249 -5.60 5.38 -21.24
C ALA A 249 -5.07 5.92 -19.89
N LEU A 250 -5.60 7.03 -19.39
CA LEU A 250 -5.20 7.58 -18.10
C LEU A 250 -5.68 6.70 -16.95
N LEU A 251 -6.95 6.26 -16.97
CA LEU A 251 -7.48 5.35 -15.98
C LEU A 251 -6.70 4.02 -15.96
N GLU A 252 -6.37 3.50 -17.15
CA GLU A 252 -5.57 2.26 -17.24
C GLU A 252 -4.16 2.47 -16.66
N ASN A 253 -3.53 3.60 -16.91
CA ASN A 253 -2.22 3.92 -16.34
C ASN A 253 -2.28 4.07 -14.80
N MET A 254 -3.32 4.70 -14.27
CA MET A 254 -3.60 4.77 -12.83
C MET A 254 -3.79 3.36 -12.24
N ARG A 255 -4.47 2.47 -12.97
CA ARG A 255 -4.67 1.09 -12.55
C ARG A 255 -3.35 0.33 -12.49
N MET A 256 -2.49 0.48 -13.49
CA MET A 256 -1.17 -0.17 -13.51
C MET A 256 -0.27 0.33 -12.37
N GLU A 257 -0.22 1.64 -12.15
CA GLU A 257 0.52 2.20 -11.00
C GLU A 257 0.02 1.66 -9.67
N ALA A 258 -1.30 1.56 -9.49
CA ALA A 258 -1.89 1.00 -8.28
C ALA A 258 -1.49 -0.47 -8.09
N ILE A 259 -1.54 -1.30 -9.14
CA ILE A 259 -1.10 -2.69 -9.11
C ILE A 259 0.36 -2.80 -8.70
N ASP A 260 1.24 -2.04 -9.33
CA ASP A 260 2.68 -2.08 -9.05
C ASP A 260 2.97 -1.76 -7.59
N ASN A 261 2.34 -0.70 -7.04
CA ASN A 261 2.57 -0.31 -5.66
C ASN A 261 1.91 -1.25 -4.65
N VAL A 262 0.71 -1.78 -4.93
CA VAL A 262 0.08 -2.80 -4.08
C VAL A 262 0.93 -4.07 -4.05
N LYS A 263 1.41 -4.56 -5.19
CA LYS A 263 2.31 -5.73 -5.26
C LYS A 263 3.60 -5.49 -4.51
N ARG A 264 4.20 -4.31 -4.65
CA ARG A 264 5.45 -3.93 -3.94
C ARG A 264 5.25 -3.92 -2.42
N LEU A 265 4.13 -3.43 -1.92
CA LEU A 265 3.93 -3.15 -0.51
C LEU A 265 3.19 -4.25 0.27
N ARG A 266 2.49 -5.16 -0.39
CA ARG A 266 1.59 -6.14 0.25
C ARG A 266 2.27 -7.17 1.17
N ASN A 267 3.60 -7.37 1.04
CA ASN A 267 4.36 -8.24 1.93
C ASN A 267 4.80 -7.54 3.22
N HIS A 268 4.76 -6.20 3.29
CA HIS A 268 5.11 -5.45 4.49
C HIS A 268 4.02 -5.60 5.56
N PRO A 269 4.33 -6.19 6.73
CA PRO A 269 3.33 -6.35 7.79
C PRO A 269 2.86 -5.02 8.37
N CYS A 270 3.64 -3.96 8.25
CA CYS A 270 3.26 -2.62 8.70
C CYS A 270 2.10 -2.02 7.89
N VAL A 271 1.95 -2.34 6.60
CA VAL A 271 0.86 -1.83 5.76
C VAL A 271 -0.43 -2.55 6.14
N VAL A 272 -1.36 -1.83 6.75
CA VAL A 272 -2.58 -2.44 7.32
C VAL A 272 -3.87 -1.92 6.69
N TYR A 273 -3.81 -0.80 5.97
CA TYR A 273 -4.98 -0.18 5.37
C TYR A 273 -4.63 0.62 4.13
N TRP A 274 -5.49 0.53 3.11
CA TRP A 274 -5.39 1.34 1.90
C TRP A 274 -6.50 2.37 1.83
N CYS A 275 -6.18 3.55 1.33
CA CYS A 275 -7.14 4.64 1.14
C CYS A 275 -7.02 5.21 -0.27
N GLY A 276 -8.15 5.40 -0.94
CA GLY A 276 -8.20 5.83 -2.33
C GLY A 276 -7.66 7.24 -2.57
N ASN A 277 -7.98 8.19 -1.67
CA ASN A 277 -7.53 9.57 -1.81
C ASN A 277 -7.65 10.36 -0.49
N ASN A 278 -7.04 11.56 -0.47
CA ASN A 278 -7.21 12.55 0.57
C ASN A 278 -8.23 13.61 0.13
N GLU A 279 -9.35 13.71 0.88
CA GLU A 279 -10.34 14.79 0.87
C GLU A 279 -11.11 15.04 -0.45
N ASN A 280 -10.99 14.19 -1.45
CA ASN A 280 -11.64 14.48 -2.74
C ASN A 280 -13.17 14.47 -2.65
N GLN A 281 -13.76 13.56 -1.85
CA GLN A 281 -15.22 13.51 -1.68
C GLN A 281 -15.74 14.74 -0.92
N ASP A 282 -15.17 15.05 0.23
CA ASP A 282 -15.60 16.19 1.02
C ASP A 282 -15.34 17.50 0.28
N SER A 283 -14.22 17.62 -0.42
CA SER A 283 -13.91 18.79 -1.26
C SER A 283 -14.94 19.01 -2.36
N TRP A 284 -15.42 17.93 -2.98
CA TRP A 284 -16.45 17.99 -4.01
C TRP A 284 -17.81 18.35 -3.41
N LEU A 285 -18.23 17.67 -2.34
CA LEU A 285 -19.55 17.87 -1.75
C LEU A 285 -19.72 19.22 -1.04
N SER A 286 -18.66 19.72 -0.42
CA SER A 286 -18.67 21.03 0.27
C SER A 286 -18.50 22.22 -0.66
N GLY A 287 -18.06 21.98 -1.91
CA GLY A 287 -17.66 23.05 -2.82
C GLY A 287 -16.37 23.78 -2.41
N TRP A 288 -15.66 23.27 -1.40
CA TRP A 288 -14.48 23.94 -0.81
C TRP A 288 -13.36 24.24 -1.82
N LYS A 289 -13.03 23.31 -2.70
CA LYS A 289 -12.03 23.52 -3.77
C LYS A 289 -12.64 23.75 -5.14
N TYR A 290 -13.88 23.35 -5.31
CA TYR A 290 -14.58 23.41 -6.57
C TYR A 290 -15.89 24.13 -6.32
N ASP A 291 -16.08 25.27 -6.97
CA ASP A 291 -17.38 25.93 -7.02
C ASP A 291 -18.31 25.05 -7.89
N VAL A 292 -18.83 23.99 -7.26
CA VAL A 292 -19.64 22.96 -7.94
C VAL A 292 -20.88 23.59 -8.58
N ASP A 293 -21.39 24.68 -7.96
CA ASP A 293 -22.54 25.43 -8.49
C ASP A 293 -22.23 26.18 -9.80
N LYS A 294 -20.94 26.45 -10.07
CA LYS A 294 -20.47 27.03 -11.34
C LYS A 294 -20.06 25.98 -12.37
N VAL A 295 -19.98 24.71 -11.99
CA VAL A 295 -19.74 23.62 -12.94
C VAL A 295 -21.06 23.29 -13.63
N ASP A 296 -21.05 23.34 -14.96
CA ASP A 296 -22.20 22.88 -15.75
C ASP A 296 -22.65 21.49 -15.24
N PRO A 297 -23.94 21.30 -14.91
CA PRO A 297 -24.46 20.02 -14.41
C PRO A 297 -24.12 18.81 -15.26
N LYS A 298 -23.95 19.00 -16.56
CA LYS A 298 -23.48 17.96 -17.47
C LYS A 298 -22.08 17.46 -17.11
N TYR A 299 -21.16 18.37 -16.77
CA TYR A 299 -19.78 18.01 -16.41
C TYR A 299 -19.68 17.50 -14.97
N SER A 300 -20.47 18.05 -14.06
CA SER A 300 -20.48 17.59 -12.67
C SER A 300 -20.85 16.10 -12.56
N GLY A 301 -21.87 15.66 -13.31
CA GLY A 301 -22.25 14.25 -13.36
C GLY A 301 -21.18 13.33 -14.00
N ILE A 302 -20.41 13.83 -14.99
CA ILE A 302 -19.29 13.09 -15.58
C ILE A 302 -18.15 12.96 -14.57
N ILE A 303 -17.79 14.06 -13.90
CA ILE A 303 -16.72 14.08 -12.90
C ILE A 303 -17.02 13.12 -11.74
N TRP A 304 -18.28 13.14 -11.23
CA TRP A 304 -18.66 12.22 -10.16
C TRP A 304 -18.60 10.76 -10.60
N LYS A 305 -19.05 10.42 -11.80
CA LYS A 305 -18.92 9.06 -12.34
C LYS A 305 -17.46 8.61 -12.49
N GLN A 306 -16.58 9.50 -12.91
CA GLN A 306 -15.14 9.21 -12.98
C GLN A 306 -14.53 9.02 -11.59
N TYR A 307 -14.96 9.80 -10.60
CA TYR A 307 -14.59 9.64 -9.20
C TYR A 307 -15.01 8.25 -8.66
N GLU A 308 -16.26 7.84 -8.90
CA GLU A 308 -16.75 6.51 -8.53
C GLU A 308 -15.95 5.39 -9.21
N GLU A 309 -15.70 5.53 -10.52
CA GLU A 309 -14.95 4.52 -11.27
C GLU A 309 -13.54 4.36 -10.71
N GLN A 310 -12.85 5.45 -10.39
CA GLN A 310 -11.50 5.43 -9.86
C GLN A 310 -11.44 4.87 -8.42
N TYR A 311 -12.21 5.44 -7.51
CA TYR A 311 -12.04 5.18 -6.08
C TYR A 311 -12.93 4.06 -5.53
N TYR A 312 -14.16 3.96 -6.02
CA TYR A 312 -15.08 2.94 -5.53
C TYR A 312 -15.00 1.62 -6.30
N ARG A 313 -14.49 1.63 -7.52
CA ARG A 313 -14.43 0.42 -8.36
C ARG A 313 -13.01 0.01 -8.67
N MET A 314 -12.24 0.81 -9.40
CA MET A 314 -10.92 0.42 -9.91
C MET A 314 -9.92 0.16 -8.77
N LEU A 315 -9.71 1.11 -7.86
CA LEU A 315 -8.76 0.94 -6.75
C LEU A 315 -9.23 -0.11 -5.75
N ALA A 316 -10.53 -0.14 -5.41
CA ALA A 316 -11.09 -1.19 -4.56
C ALA A 316 -10.84 -2.59 -5.12
N LYS A 317 -11.04 -2.76 -6.46
CA LYS A 317 -10.76 -4.03 -7.14
C LYS A 317 -9.28 -4.39 -7.11
N VAL A 318 -8.39 -3.41 -7.35
CA VAL A 318 -6.94 -3.64 -7.30
C VAL A 318 -6.51 -4.13 -5.92
N VAL A 319 -6.97 -3.48 -4.85
CA VAL A 319 -6.63 -3.93 -3.48
C VAL A 319 -7.19 -5.33 -3.21
N ALA A 320 -8.45 -5.59 -3.55
CA ALA A 320 -9.07 -6.89 -3.34
C ALA A 320 -8.38 -8.02 -4.11
N GLU A 321 -7.88 -7.76 -5.32
CA GLU A 321 -7.24 -8.75 -6.17
C GLU A 321 -5.77 -8.99 -5.81
N TYR A 322 -5.00 -7.92 -5.54
CA TYR A 322 -3.56 -8.02 -5.35
C TYR A 322 -3.10 -8.02 -3.88
N ALA A 323 -3.97 -7.61 -2.95
CA ALA A 323 -3.75 -7.70 -1.51
C ALA A 323 -5.02 -8.22 -0.79
N PRO A 324 -5.47 -9.46 -1.11
CA PRO A 324 -6.71 -10.00 -0.59
C PRO A 324 -6.71 -10.02 0.94
N GLY A 325 -7.85 -9.63 1.54
CA GLY A 325 -8.01 -9.51 2.98
C GLY A 325 -7.56 -8.18 3.57
N MET A 326 -6.89 -7.31 2.79
CA MET A 326 -6.49 -5.99 3.24
C MET A 326 -7.68 -5.01 3.21
N GLY A 327 -7.79 -4.18 4.28
CA GLY A 327 -8.82 -3.15 4.36
C GLY A 327 -8.62 -2.03 3.33
N TYR A 328 -9.74 -1.49 2.84
CA TYR A 328 -9.75 -0.38 1.90
C TYR A 328 -10.91 0.58 2.18
N GLN A 329 -10.66 1.89 1.99
CA GLN A 329 -11.73 2.89 1.86
C GLN A 329 -11.45 3.85 0.69
N PRO A 330 -12.52 4.40 0.06
CA PRO A 330 -12.36 5.18 -1.17
C PRO A 330 -11.73 6.56 -0.98
N THR A 331 -11.86 7.15 0.20
CA THR A 331 -11.38 8.51 0.54
C THR A 331 -11.13 8.61 2.05
N SER A 332 -10.37 9.60 2.48
CA SER A 332 -10.24 10.04 3.87
C SER A 332 -10.34 11.58 3.88
N PRO A 333 -11.27 12.20 4.67
CA PRO A 333 -12.20 11.54 5.59
C PRO A 333 -13.32 10.77 4.86
N PHE A 334 -13.96 9.84 5.56
CA PHE A 334 -15.02 9.02 5.00
C PHE A 334 -16.00 8.53 6.05
N SER A 335 -17.24 8.88 5.93
CA SER A 335 -18.36 8.33 6.71
C SER A 335 -19.22 7.39 5.87
N ASP A 336 -19.75 7.89 4.73
CA ASP A 336 -20.55 7.07 3.81
C ASP A 336 -20.41 7.57 2.36
N TYR A 337 -20.93 6.76 1.43
CA TYR A 337 -20.96 7.08 0.01
C TYR A 337 -21.78 8.34 -0.27
N GLY A 338 -21.18 9.31 -0.99
CA GLY A 338 -21.84 10.54 -1.40
C GLY A 338 -22.28 11.44 -0.23
N ALA A 339 -21.76 11.20 0.98
CA ALA A 339 -22.05 12.00 2.16
C ALA A 339 -20.80 12.74 2.64
N MET A 340 -21.01 13.92 3.25
CA MET A 340 -19.96 14.61 4.00
C MET A 340 -19.53 13.78 5.20
N SER A 341 -18.25 13.82 5.52
CA SER A 341 -17.73 13.22 6.75
C SER A 341 -18.37 13.85 7.98
N ASN A 342 -18.58 13.06 9.02
CA ASN A 342 -19.24 13.47 10.27
C ASN A 342 -18.56 12.83 11.50
N ASP A 343 -18.98 13.23 12.70
CA ASP A 343 -18.40 12.79 13.98
C ASP A 343 -18.94 11.43 14.47
N HIS A 344 -19.89 10.83 13.75
CA HIS A 344 -20.62 9.66 14.22
C HIS A 344 -20.14 8.35 13.57
N GLU A 345 -19.39 8.42 12.46
CA GLU A 345 -18.92 7.23 11.79
C GLU A 345 -17.69 7.51 10.89
N GLY A 346 -16.88 6.46 10.69
CA GLY A 346 -15.72 6.52 9.82
C GLY A 346 -14.53 7.25 10.42
N ASP A 347 -13.85 8.02 9.58
CA ASP A 347 -12.75 8.88 9.99
C ASP A 347 -13.03 10.34 9.62
N ARG A 348 -12.45 11.26 10.40
CA ARG A 348 -12.62 12.69 10.20
C ARG A 348 -11.30 13.44 10.25
N HIS A 349 -11.17 14.47 9.38
CA HIS A 349 -10.12 15.47 9.45
C HIS A 349 -10.61 16.65 10.32
N TYR A 350 -10.14 16.70 11.56
CA TYR A 350 -10.55 17.70 12.53
C TYR A 350 -9.64 18.95 12.44
N TRP A 351 -10.15 19.97 11.72
CA TRP A 351 -9.42 21.22 11.46
C TRP A 351 -9.69 22.35 12.46
N GLU A 352 -10.67 22.18 13.33
CA GLU A 352 -11.16 23.22 14.23
C GLU A 352 -10.08 23.72 15.19
N VAL A 353 -9.12 22.87 15.56
CA VAL A 353 -7.95 23.26 16.38
C VAL A 353 -7.07 24.30 15.65
N TRP A 354 -6.97 24.20 14.33
CA TRP A 354 -6.13 25.10 13.53
C TRP A 354 -6.85 26.37 13.10
N HIS A 355 -8.15 26.34 12.95
CA HIS A 355 -8.95 27.44 12.44
C HIS A 355 -9.71 28.19 13.52
N ALA A 356 -9.52 27.83 14.81
CA ALA A 356 -10.09 28.53 15.99
C ALA A 356 -11.59 28.84 15.85
N LYS A 357 -12.40 27.84 15.50
CA LYS A 357 -13.87 27.95 15.47
C LYS A 357 -14.48 27.44 16.74
#